data_c71181d66ffadcd0600c65530269a21c
#
_entry.id   c71181d66ffadcd0600c65530269a21c
#
_cell.length_a   1.000
_cell.length_b   1.000
_cell.length_c   1.000
_cell.angle_alpha   90.00
_cell.angle_beta   90.00
_cell.angle_gamma   90.00
#
_symmetry.space_group_name_H-M   'P 1'
#
loop_
_entity.id
_entity.type
_entity.pdbx_description
1 polymer ?
#
loop_
_entity_poly.entity_id
_entity_poly.type
_entity_poly.pdbx_seq_one_letter_code
_entity_poly.pdbx_strand_id
1 'polypeptide(L)'
;VMVSFGMGASMVALFARDQIEDQIGDVDVAIASSGLWLAFVIYLVVTRHAFGARRRRPLGTGKDAVAPTLDEARTLITANGGGNLSWMATWEGMQFFRTSGGLVPYQVHAGVAIVLADPLGPPASVAASVDEFVRAAEHDSLVPCFFSASQITKDAIPDGWRDLIIADDTIVDLPGLTFTGKSWSHVRQAMNRGPREGMTFRMTTLAAEPWGIRQQLRAISEGWVGEKGLPEMR
;
A
#
# COMPACT_ATOMS: atom_id res chain seq x y z
N VAL A 1 -14.78 5.59 -14.98
CA VAL A 1 -14.78 5.06 -16.35
C VAL A 1 -15.65 3.81 -16.46
N MET A 2 -15.73 2.93 -15.45
CA MET A 2 -16.57 1.71 -15.50
C MET A 2 -18.09 1.94 -15.42
N VAL A 3 -18.56 3.00 -14.80
CA VAL A 3 -19.99 3.31 -14.67
C VAL A 3 -20.60 3.78 -16.00
N SER A 4 -19.82 4.49 -16.83
CA SER A 4 -20.27 4.99 -18.13
C SER A 4 -20.46 3.91 -19.18
N PHE A 5 -19.73 2.79 -19.08
CA PHE A 5 -19.86 1.68 -20.02
C PHE A 5 -21.12 0.83 -19.78
N GLY A 6 -21.54 0.70 -18.53
CA GLY A 6 -22.76 -0.02 -18.17
C GLY A 6 -24.03 0.70 -18.64
N MET A 7 -24.08 2.03 -18.56
CA MET A 7 -25.20 2.84 -19.03
C MET A 7 -25.30 2.86 -20.56
N GLY A 8 -24.16 2.87 -21.27
CA GLY A 8 -24.14 2.80 -22.73
C GLY A 8 -24.67 1.48 -23.28
N ALA A 9 -24.28 0.36 -22.69
CA ALA A 9 -24.75 -0.97 -23.10
C ALA A 9 -26.26 -1.18 -22.86
N SER A 10 -26.77 -0.68 -21.74
CA SER A 10 -28.21 -0.72 -21.43
C SER A 10 -29.04 0.16 -22.38
N MET A 11 -28.52 1.32 -22.77
CA MET A 11 -29.18 2.24 -23.69
C MET A 11 -29.20 1.70 -25.12
N VAL A 12 -28.11 1.07 -25.58
CA VAL A 12 -28.06 0.39 -26.89
C VAL A 12 -29.00 -0.81 -26.92
N ALA A 13 -29.12 -1.58 -25.84
CA ALA A 13 -30.06 -2.69 -25.75
C ALA A 13 -31.51 -2.22 -25.75
N LEU A 14 -31.86 -1.08 -25.17
CA LEU A 14 -33.19 -0.50 -25.19
C LEU A 14 -33.57 0.06 -26.59
N PHE A 15 -32.62 0.71 -27.28
CA PHE A 15 -32.84 1.22 -28.65
C PHE A 15 -32.91 0.08 -29.68
N ALA A 16 -32.14 -0.99 -29.51
CA ALA A 16 -32.22 -2.18 -30.37
C ALA A 16 -33.54 -2.93 -30.18
N ARG A 17 -34.15 -2.85 -29.02
CA ARG A 17 -35.43 -3.50 -28.70
C ARG A 17 -36.55 -2.99 -29.60
N ASP A 18 -36.73 -1.70 -29.76
CA ASP A 18 -37.77 -1.06 -30.56
C ASP A 18 -37.68 -1.40 -32.08
N GLN A 19 -36.47 -1.71 -32.58
CA GLN A 19 -36.26 -2.08 -33.98
C GLN A 19 -36.39 -3.58 -34.27
N ILE A 20 -36.30 -4.42 -33.25
CA ILE A 20 -36.25 -5.90 -33.37
C ILE A 20 -37.62 -6.53 -33.02
N GLU A 21 -38.46 -5.83 -32.25
CA GLU A 21 -39.79 -6.32 -31.84
C GLU A 21 -40.72 -6.70 -33.01
N ASP A 22 -40.51 -6.11 -34.21
CA ASP A 22 -41.32 -6.40 -35.41
C ASP A 22 -40.89 -7.70 -36.16
N GLN A 23 -39.74 -8.29 -35.84
CA GLN A 23 -39.20 -9.44 -36.59
C GLN A 23 -38.88 -10.70 -35.78
N ILE A 24 -38.76 -10.61 -34.45
CA ILE A 24 -38.36 -11.73 -33.60
C ILE A 24 -39.28 -11.78 -32.38
N GLY A 25 -39.93 -12.95 -32.15
CA GLY A 25 -40.83 -13.11 -31.01
C GLY A 25 -40.13 -12.89 -29.65
N ASP A 26 -40.89 -12.45 -28.65
CA ASP A 26 -40.43 -12.11 -27.29
C ASP A 26 -39.48 -13.14 -26.65
N VAL A 27 -39.59 -14.41 -27.01
CA VAL A 27 -38.75 -15.49 -26.49
C VAL A 27 -37.33 -15.44 -27.05
N ASP A 28 -37.15 -15.09 -28.32
CA ASP A 28 -35.83 -15.01 -28.96
C ASP A 28 -35.01 -13.79 -28.45
N VAL A 29 -35.71 -12.68 -28.19
CA VAL A 29 -35.07 -11.50 -27.58
C VAL A 29 -34.63 -11.78 -26.12
N ALA A 30 -35.44 -12.52 -25.37
CA ALA A 30 -35.10 -12.93 -24.01
C ALA A 30 -33.90 -13.90 -23.96
N ILE A 31 -33.83 -14.84 -24.92
CA ILE A 31 -32.69 -15.78 -25.04
C ILE A 31 -31.40 -15.02 -25.44
N ALA A 32 -31.50 -14.15 -26.44
CA ALA A 32 -30.33 -13.38 -26.89
C ALA A 32 -29.78 -12.41 -25.80
N SER A 33 -30.67 -11.74 -25.08
CA SER A 33 -30.27 -10.87 -23.98
C SER A 33 -29.68 -11.64 -22.82
N SER A 34 -30.24 -12.82 -22.48
CA SER A 34 -29.69 -13.70 -21.44
C SER A 34 -28.29 -14.24 -21.81
N GLY A 35 -28.08 -14.60 -23.08
CA GLY A 35 -26.79 -15.03 -23.60
C GLY A 35 -25.72 -13.89 -23.50
N LEU A 36 -26.10 -12.67 -23.83
CA LEU A 36 -25.21 -11.52 -23.74
C LEU A 36 -24.80 -11.19 -22.26
N TRP A 37 -25.77 -11.27 -21.34
CA TRP A 37 -25.51 -11.13 -19.91
C TRP A 37 -24.62 -12.22 -19.37
N LEU A 38 -24.84 -13.49 -19.78
CA LEU A 38 -23.98 -14.59 -19.37
C LEU A 38 -22.55 -14.42 -19.90
N ALA A 39 -22.37 -14.03 -21.15
CA ALA A 39 -21.09 -13.75 -21.75
C ALA A 39 -20.38 -12.58 -21.02
N PHE A 40 -21.12 -11.53 -20.65
CA PHE A 40 -20.57 -10.41 -19.89
C PHE A 40 -20.16 -10.82 -18.48
N VAL A 41 -20.94 -11.62 -17.78
CA VAL A 41 -20.58 -12.15 -16.45
C VAL A 41 -19.35 -13.06 -16.54
N ILE A 42 -19.29 -13.95 -17.53
CA ILE A 42 -18.11 -14.80 -17.79
C ILE A 42 -16.89 -13.92 -18.06
N TYR A 43 -17.01 -12.92 -18.92
CA TYR A 43 -15.93 -11.96 -19.17
C TYR A 43 -15.46 -11.25 -17.91
N LEU A 44 -16.38 -10.79 -17.05
CA LEU A 44 -16.03 -10.16 -15.76
C LEU A 44 -15.34 -11.15 -14.83
N VAL A 45 -15.82 -12.38 -14.73
CA VAL A 45 -15.21 -13.42 -13.90
C VAL A 45 -13.82 -13.79 -14.41
N VAL A 46 -13.67 -14.02 -15.71
CA VAL A 46 -12.38 -14.36 -16.33
C VAL A 46 -11.39 -13.21 -16.17
N THR A 47 -11.80 -11.98 -16.44
CA THR A 47 -10.93 -10.81 -16.25
C THR A 47 -10.56 -10.64 -14.78
N ARG A 48 -11.52 -10.75 -13.85
CA ARG A 48 -11.24 -10.68 -12.41
C ARG A 48 -10.29 -11.78 -11.95
N HIS A 49 -10.45 -13.01 -12.44
CA HIS A 49 -9.52 -14.11 -12.13
C HIS A 49 -8.16 -13.93 -12.79
N ALA A 50 -8.08 -13.48 -14.03
CA ALA A 50 -6.83 -13.20 -14.71
C ALA A 50 -6.05 -12.05 -14.04
N PHE A 51 -6.74 -10.97 -13.66
CA PHE A 51 -6.14 -9.88 -12.90
C PHE A 51 -5.81 -10.29 -11.46
N GLY A 52 -6.63 -11.11 -10.80
CA GLY A 52 -6.38 -11.63 -9.45
C GLY A 52 -5.22 -12.62 -9.38
N ALA A 53 -5.03 -13.45 -10.41
CA ALA A 53 -3.91 -14.38 -10.49
C ALA A 53 -2.57 -13.66 -10.73
N ARG A 54 -2.54 -12.61 -11.56
CA ARG A 54 -1.37 -11.74 -11.74
C ARG A 54 -0.97 -11.01 -10.44
N ARG A 55 -1.94 -10.65 -9.58
CA ARG A 55 -1.68 -9.99 -8.29
C ARG A 55 -0.98 -10.87 -7.26
N ARG A 56 -0.99 -12.18 -7.40
CA ARG A 56 -0.43 -13.11 -6.40
C ARG A 56 1.02 -13.50 -6.66
N ARG A 57 1.57 -13.17 -7.83
CA ARG A 57 2.95 -13.51 -8.16
C ARG A 57 3.86 -12.33 -7.81
N PRO A 58 4.86 -12.52 -6.94
CA PRO A 58 5.85 -11.48 -6.67
C PRO A 58 6.60 -11.08 -7.95
N LEU A 59 6.93 -9.79 -8.08
CA LEU A 59 7.72 -9.27 -9.18
C LEU A 59 9.06 -10.03 -9.31
N GLY A 60 9.48 -10.27 -10.54
CA GLY A 60 10.79 -10.84 -10.82
C GLY A 60 11.00 -12.30 -10.42
N THR A 61 9.99 -12.98 -9.87
CA THR A 61 10.12 -14.40 -9.53
C THR A 61 9.94 -15.27 -10.78
N GLY A 62 11.05 -15.71 -11.36
CA GLY A 62 11.06 -16.87 -12.26
C GLY A 62 10.53 -18.11 -11.52
N LYS A 63 10.20 -19.19 -12.26
CA LYS A 63 9.65 -20.43 -11.67
C LYS A 63 10.54 -21.04 -10.59
N ASP A 64 11.84 -20.76 -10.63
CA ASP A 64 12.87 -21.34 -9.76
C ASP A 64 13.55 -20.32 -8.83
N ALA A 65 13.08 -19.05 -8.78
CA ALA A 65 13.69 -18.03 -7.95
C ALA A 65 13.22 -18.16 -6.49
N VAL A 66 14.16 -18.23 -5.57
CA VAL A 66 13.88 -18.19 -4.13
C VAL A 66 13.35 -16.79 -3.76
N ALA A 67 12.12 -16.75 -3.27
CA ALA A 67 11.52 -15.50 -2.81
C ALA A 67 12.33 -14.92 -1.62
N PRO A 68 12.57 -13.61 -1.59
CA PRO A 68 13.20 -12.96 -0.47
C PRO A 68 12.38 -13.17 0.82
N THR A 69 13.09 -13.32 1.94
CA THR A 69 12.46 -13.55 3.24
C THR A 69 12.40 -12.27 4.08
N LEU A 70 11.50 -12.25 5.05
CA LEU A 70 11.41 -11.20 6.05
C LEU A 70 12.71 -11.05 6.87
N ASP A 71 13.36 -12.17 7.19
CA ASP A 71 14.61 -12.15 7.98
C ASP A 71 15.77 -11.56 7.17
N GLU A 72 15.78 -11.76 5.86
CA GLU A 72 16.74 -11.12 4.97
C GLU A 72 16.53 -9.60 4.95
N ALA A 73 15.28 -9.13 4.86
CA ALA A 73 14.96 -7.72 4.94
C ALA A 73 15.42 -7.11 6.28
N ARG A 74 15.13 -7.77 7.40
CA ARG A 74 15.60 -7.35 8.73
C ARG A 74 17.12 -7.26 8.81
N THR A 75 17.82 -8.24 8.25
CA THR A 75 19.28 -8.26 8.20
C THR A 75 19.82 -7.06 7.43
N LEU A 76 19.25 -6.75 6.26
CA LEU A 76 19.67 -5.60 5.47
C LEU A 76 19.42 -4.27 6.19
N ILE A 77 18.26 -4.11 6.85
CA ILE A 77 17.96 -2.90 7.63
C ILE A 77 18.96 -2.76 8.79
N THR A 78 19.26 -3.85 9.49
CA THR A 78 20.19 -3.83 10.64
C THR A 78 21.62 -3.51 10.20
N ALA A 79 22.05 -4.07 9.07
CA ALA A 79 23.42 -3.91 8.57
C ALA A 79 23.69 -2.55 7.94
N ASN A 80 22.73 -1.98 7.23
CA ASN A 80 22.92 -0.77 6.43
C ASN A 80 22.23 0.47 7.03
N GLY A 81 21.45 0.27 8.09
CA GLY A 81 20.53 1.30 8.56
C GLY A 81 19.34 1.46 7.61
N GLY A 82 18.63 2.55 7.74
CA GLY A 82 17.50 2.88 6.89
C GLY A 82 16.86 4.19 7.33
N GLY A 83 15.95 4.73 6.54
CA GLY A 83 15.10 5.84 6.93
C GLY A 83 14.09 5.44 8.02
N ASN A 84 13.34 6.42 8.51
CA ASN A 84 12.38 6.25 9.61
C ASN A 84 11.34 5.15 9.35
N LEU A 85 11.01 4.90 8.07
CA LEU A 85 9.99 3.95 7.67
C LEU A 85 10.53 2.58 7.25
N SER A 86 11.85 2.37 7.24
CA SER A 86 12.43 1.11 6.74
C SER A 86 11.93 -0.11 7.51
N TRP A 87 11.70 0.01 8.82
CA TRP A 87 11.14 -1.07 9.62
C TRP A 87 9.67 -1.41 9.30
N MET A 88 8.90 -0.48 8.71
CA MET A 88 7.54 -0.78 8.24
C MET A 88 7.54 -1.77 7.07
N ALA A 89 8.66 -1.92 6.37
CA ALA A 89 8.84 -2.98 5.37
C ALA A 89 8.70 -4.39 5.95
N THR A 90 8.80 -4.54 7.28
CA THR A 90 8.61 -5.83 7.97
C THR A 90 7.16 -6.13 8.37
N TRP A 91 6.20 -5.28 8.02
CA TRP A 91 4.80 -5.48 8.32
C TRP A 91 4.18 -6.57 7.44
N GLU A 92 3.08 -7.12 7.93
CA GLU A 92 2.33 -8.14 7.21
C GLU A 92 1.83 -7.62 5.85
N GLY A 93 1.90 -8.47 4.83
CA GLY A 93 1.46 -8.13 3.47
C GLY A 93 2.53 -7.46 2.59
N MET A 94 3.70 -7.11 3.14
CA MET A 94 4.81 -6.61 2.32
C MET A 94 5.42 -7.72 1.47
N GLN A 95 5.74 -7.39 0.23
CA GLN A 95 6.48 -8.22 -0.71
C GLN A 95 7.86 -7.61 -0.92
N PHE A 96 8.81 -8.43 -1.35
CA PHE A 96 10.17 -7.99 -1.61
C PHE A 96 10.58 -8.36 -3.02
N PHE A 97 11.12 -7.39 -3.74
CA PHE A 97 11.78 -7.61 -5.03
C PHE A 97 13.29 -7.64 -4.81
N ARG A 98 13.94 -8.71 -5.27
CA ARG A 98 15.40 -8.85 -5.16
C ARG A 98 16.09 -8.09 -6.27
N THR A 99 17.05 -7.27 -5.91
CA THR A 99 17.93 -6.55 -6.82
C THR A 99 19.38 -6.99 -6.65
N SER A 100 20.24 -6.55 -7.52
CA SER A 100 21.69 -6.75 -7.39
C SER A 100 22.26 -6.10 -6.12
N GLY A 101 21.61 -5.06 -5.60
CA GLY A 101 22.05 -4.27 -4.46
C GLY A 101 21.32 -4.54 -3.14
N GLY A 102 20.26 -5.35 -3.15
CA GLY A 102 19.48 -5.60 -1.94
C GLY A 102 18.02 -5.97 -2.23
N LEU A 103 17.10 -5.43 -1.46
CA LEU A 103 15.67 -5.69 -1.57
C LEU A 103 14.86 -4.40 -1.72
N VAL A 104 13.83 -4.43 -2.54
CA VAL A 104 12.83 -3.35 -2.64
C VAL A 104 11.52 -3.83 -2.01
N PRO A 105 11.11 -3.26 -0.85
CA PRO A 105 9.83 -3.59 -0.23
C PRO A 105 8.69 -2.92 -0.98
N TYR A 106 7.68 -3.69 -1.38
CA TYR A 106 6.56 -3.15 -2.14
C TYR A 106 5.25 -3.88 -1.85
N GLN A 107 4.15 -3.24 -2.24
CA GLN A 107 2.83 -3.86 -2.33
C GLN A 107 2.21 -3.53 -3.69
N VAL A 108 1.35 -4.42 -4.20
CA VAL A 108 0.60 -4.14 -5.43
C VAL A 108 -0.84 -3.82 -5.08
N HIS A 109 -1.26 -2.61 -5.44
CA HIS A 109 -2.64 -2.18 -5.27
C HIS A 109 -3.16 -1.52 -6.55
N ALA A 110 -4.30 -2.00 -7.05
CA ALA A 110 -4.98 -1.46 -8.24
C ALA A 110 -4.07 -1.27 -9.49
N GLY A 111 -3.08 -2.15 -9.69
CA GLY A 111 -2.15 -2.04 -10.83
C GLY A 111 -0.94 -1.13 -10.58
N VAL A 112 -0.81 -0.61 -9.36
CA VAL A 112 0.35 0.18 -8.93
C VAL A 112 1.22 -0.68 -8.02
N ALA A 113 2.52 -0.74 -8.30
CA ALA A 113 3.55 -1.32 -7.43
C ALA A 113 4.08 -0.21 -6.51
N ILE A 114 3.58 -0.17 -5.28
CA ILE A 114 3.90 0.87 -4.30
C ILE A 114 5.08 0.40 -3.46
N VAL A 115 6.24 1.06 -3.63
CA VAL A 115 7.42 0.88 -2.79
C VAL A 115 7.28 1.74 -1.55
N LEU A 116 7.58 1.19 -0.39
CA LEU A 116 7.60 1.92 0.88
C LEU A 116 9.03 2.28 1.25
N ALA A 117 9.30 3.57 1.42
CA ALA A 117 10.61 4.14 1.73
C ALA A 117 11.68 3.83 0.65
N ASP A 118 12.92 3.78 1.03
CA ASP A 118 14.04 3.50 0.13
C ASP A 118 14.27 1.99 -0.03
N PRO A 119 14.91 1.55 -1.14
CA PRO A 119 15.44 0.20 -1.24
C PRO A 119 16.32 -0.18 -0.04
N LEU A 120 16.18 -1.41 0.43
CA LEU A 120 16.95 -1.95 1.56
C LEU A 120 18.30 -2.47 1.06
N GLY A 121 19.36 -1.85 1.49
CA GLY A 121 20.73 -2.22 1.11
C GLY A 121 21.71 -1.07 1.30
N PRO A 122 22.96 -1.21 0.84
CA PRO A 122 23.94 -0.13 0.89
C PRO A 122 23.47 1.11 0.12
N PRO A 123 23.67 2.33 0.62
CA PRO A 123 23.26 3.56 -0.09
C PRO A 123 23.77 3.66 -1.53
N ALA A 124 24.95 3.15 -1.80
CA ALA A 124 25.53 3.15 -3.16
C ALA A 124 24.77 2.25 -4.16
N SER A 125 23.95 1.32 -3.69
CA SER A 125 23.17 0.41 -4.53
C SER A 125 21.75 0.89 -4.81
N VAL A 126 21.31 1.99 -4.22
CA VAL A 126 19.93 2.50 -4.33
C VAL A 126 19.57 2.76 -5.80
N ALA A 127 20.44 3.44 -6.55
CA ALA A 127 20.17 3.77 -7.95
C ALA A 127 19.97 2.51 -8.82
N ALA A 128 20.83 1.51 -8.67
CA ALA A 128 20.67 0.24 -9.37
C ALA A 128 19.39 -0.49 -8.96
N SER A 129 19.06 -0.49 -7.66
CA SER A 129 17.86 -1.13 -7.15
C SER A 129 16.58 -0.46 -7.64
N VAL A 130 16.56 0.87 -7.73
CA VAL A 130 15.44 1.64 -8.29
C VAL A 130 15.23 1.28 -9.77
N ASP A 131 16.30 1.31 -10.57
CA ASP A 131 16.24 1.04 -12.00
C ASP A 131 15.79 -0.42 -12.28
N GLU A 132 16.32 -1.40 -11.55
CA GLU A 132 15.91 -2.81 -11.68
C GLU A 132 14.44 -3.00 -11.30
N PHE A 133 13.98 -2.37 -10.24
CA PHE A 133 12.58 -2.46 -9.80
C PHE A 133 11.62 -1.80 -10.80
N VAL A 134 11.94 -0.60 -11.28
CA VAL A 134 11.13 0.12 -12.26
C VAL A 134 10.95 -0.73 -13.52
N ARG A 135 12.04 -1.26 -14.07
CA ARG A 135 11.97 -2.15 -15.25
C ARG A 135 11.14 -3.40 -14.99
N ALA A 136 11.25 -4.02 -13.82
CA ALA A 136 10.48 -5.21 -13.50
C ALA A 136 8.98 -4.89 -13.35
N ALA A 137 8.64 -3.78 -12.72
CA ALA A 137 7.26 -3.35 -12.58
C ALA A 137 6.61 -3.03 -13.93
N GLU A 138 7.30 -2.29 -14.79
CA GLU A 138 6.83 -1.95 -16.14
C GLU A 138 6.69 -3.20 -17.02
N HIS A 139 7.64 -4.13 -16.96
CA HIS A 139 7.55 -5.42 -17.66
C HIS A 139 6.28 -6.20 -17.26
N ASP A 140 5.91 -6.16 -16.00
CA ASP A 140 4.71 -6.82 -15.49
C ASP A 140 3.44 -5.94 -15.63
N SER A 141 3.52 -4.85 -16.39
CA SER A 141 2.44 -3.88 -16.64
C SER A 141 1.89 -3.25 -15.36
N LEU A 142 2.75 -3.03 -14.37
CA LEU A 142 2.45 -2.28 -13.17
C LEU A 142 3.04 -0.87 -13.26
N VAL A 143 2.35 0.09 -12.64
CA VAL A 143 2.86 1.45 -12.51
C VAL A 143 3.71 1.52 -11.25
N PRO A 144 5.04 1.73 -11.34
CA PRO A 144 5.86 1.87 -10.15
C PRO A 144 5.59 3.21 -9.46
N CYS A 145 5.56 3.19 -8.12
CA CYS A 145 5.34 4.36 -7.27
C CYS A 145 6.20 4.23 -6.02
N PHE A 146 7.00 5.24 -5.72
CA PHE A 146 7.78 5.31 -4.48
C PHE A 146 7.07 6.22 -3.49
N PHE A 147 6.71 5.68 -2.32
CA PHE A 147 6.00 6.38 -1.25
C PHE A 147 6.92 6.62 -0.06
N SER A 148 6.97 7.86 0.41
CA SER A 148 7.84 8.26 1.54
C SER A 148 9.32 7.93 1.33
N ALA A 149 9.78 8.02 0.09
CA ALA A 149 11.18 7.81 -0.26
C ALA A 149 12.03 9.05 0.09
N SER A 150 13.30 8.84 0.40
CA SER A 150 14.24 9.90 0.68
C SER A 150 14.81 10.55 -0.59
N GLN A 151 15.62 11.59 -0.40
CA GLN A 151 16.26 12.28 -1.52
C GLN A 151 17.17 11.36 -2.35
N ILE A 152 17.80 10.34 -1.74
CA ILE A 152 18.65 9.38 -2.46
C ILE A 152 17.84 8.60 -3.50
N THR A 153 16.67 8.12 -3.13
CA THR A 153 15.77 7.44 -4.07
C THR A 153 15.22 8.41 -5.12
N LYS A 154 14.85 9.63 -4.73
CA LYS A 154 14.40 10.66 -5.67
C LYS A 154 15.44 10.95 -6.73
N ASP A 155 16.70 11.10 -6.35
CA ASP A 155 17.81 11.37 -7.29
C ASP A 155 18.12 10.19 -8.21
N ALA A 156 17.71 8.98 -7.84
CA ALA A 156 17.87 7.75 -8.62
C ALA A 156 16.70 7.48 -9.59
N ILE A 157 15.58 8.17 -9.44
CA ILE A 157 14.41 7.98 -10.31
C ILE A 157 14.68 8.63 -11.67
N PRO A 158 14.34 7.96 -12.80
CA PRO A 158 14.51 8.50 -14.15
C PRO A 158 13.76 9.82 -14.37
N ASP A 159 14.23 10.62 -15.33
CA ASP A 159 13.54 11.85 -15.75
C ASP A 159 12.10 11.56 -16.22
N GLY A 160 11.23 12.55 -16.06
CA GLY A 160 9.84 12.47 -16.49
C GLY A 160 8.85 11.97 -15.43
N TRP A 161 9.34 11.56 -14.27
CA TRP A 161 8.49 11.23 -13.14
C TRP A 161 7.99 12.49 -12.44
N ARG A 162 6.82 12.37 -11.80
CA ARG A 162 6.30 13.43 -10.93
C ARG A 162 6.64 13.10 -9.48
N ASP A 163 7.15 14.08 -8.77
CA ASP A 163 7.26 14.06 -7.32
C ASP A 163 6.16 14.93 -6.68
N LEU A 164 5.69 14.50 -5.53
CA LEU A 164 4.70 15.21 -4.73
C LEU A 164 5.13 15.18 -3.27
N ILE A 165 5.30 16.36 -2.69
CA ILE A 165 5.50 16.48 -1.25
C ILE A 165 4.14 16.27 -0.59
N ILE A 166 4.01 15.19 0.18
CA ILE A 166 2.76 14.82 0.86
C ILE A 166 2.78 15.12 2.36
N ALA A 167 3.96 15.21 2.96
CA ALA A 167 4.17 15.52 4.37
C ALA A 167 5.61 15.95 4.63
N ASP A 168 5.81 16.64 5.75
CA ASP A 168 7.13 16.89 6.31
C ASP A 168 7.43 15.86 7.41
N ASP A 169 8.65 15.35 7.43
CA ASP A 169 9.11 14.42 8.48
C ASP A 169 9.74 15.22 9.62
N THR A 170 9.22 15.01 10.82
CA THR A 170 9.76 15.66 12.02
C THR A 170 10.75 14.73 12.71
N ILE A 171 12.03 15.06 12.62
CA ILE A 171 13.11 14.28 13.23
C ILE A 171 13.53 14.94 14.53
N VAL A 172 13.63 14.17 15.60
CA VAL A 172 14.12 14.60 16.91
C VAL A 172 15.35 13.77 17.29
N ASP A 173 16.50 14.43 17.38
CA ASP A 173 17.72 13.78 17.82
C ASP A 173 17.63 13.44 19.32
N LEU A 174 17.74 12.16 19.66
CA LEU A 174 17.61 11.69 21.04
C LEU A 174 18.91 11.79 21.85
N PRO A 175 20.11 11.56 21.28
CA PRO A 175 21.36 11.67 22.03
C PRO A 175 21.55 13.09 22.59
N GLY A 176 21.65 13.20 23.92
CA GLY A 176 21.81 14.51 24.60
C GLY A 176 20.58 15.41 24.62
N LEU A 177 19.40 14.90 24.21
CA LEU A 177 18.16 15.65 24.25
C LEU A 177 17.81 16.05 25.68
N THR A 178 17.73 17.37 25.92
CA THR A 178 17.23 17.95 27.17
C THR A 178 16.06 18.86 26.84
N PHE A 179 14.98 18.73 27.60
CA PHE A 179 13.78 19.56 27.39
C PHE A 179 13.96 20.95 28.06
N THR A 180 15.11 21.59 27.84
CA THR A 180 15.43 22.92 28.41
C THR A 180 15.09 24.03 27.41
N GLY A 181 15.03 25.26 27.90
CA GLY A 181 14.77 26.44 27.09
C GLY A 181 13.28 26.69 26.77
N LYS A 182 13.03 27.81 26.09
CA LYS A 182 11.68 28.33 25.83
C LYS A 182 10.91 27.44 24.83
N SER A 183 11.57 26.92 23.82
CA SER A 183 10.98 26.02 22.79
C SER A 183 10.35 24.77 23.37
N TRP A 184 10.89 24.23 24.46
CA TRP A 184 10.40 23.04 25.13
C TRP A 184 9.41 23.29 26.27
N SER A 185 8.96 24.53 26.46
CA SER A 185 8.06 24.89 27.58
C SER A 185 6.76 24.09 27.58
N HIS A 186 6.13 23.89 26.43
CA HIS A 186 4.89 23.12 26.31
C HIS A 186 5.09 21.64 26.66
N VAL A 187 6.20 21.05 26.23
CA VAL A 187 6.54 19.66 26.58
C VAL A 187 6.71 19.51 28.08
N ARG A 188 7.47 20.41 28.73
CA ARG A 188 7.64 20.40 30.21
C ARG A 188 6.30 20.59 30.94
N GLN A 189 5.44 21.48 30.44
CA GLN A 189 4.11 21.68 31.01
C GLN A 189 3.29 20.40 30.94
N ALA A 190 3.28 19.70 29.80
CA ALA A 190 2.59 18.41 29.63
C ALA A 190 3.17 17.34 30.57
N MET A 191 4.50 17.24 30.65
CA MET A 191 5.19 16.31 31.55
C MET A 191 4.84 16.55 33.04
N ASN A 192 4.69 17.82 33.45
CA ASN A 192 4.32 18.16 34.80
C ASN A 192 2.83 18.01 35.09
N ARG A 193 2.00 18.13 34.08
CA ARG A 193 0.54 17.97 34.17
C ARG A 193 0.14 16.52 34.36
N GLY A 194 0.76 15.60 33.64
CA GLY A 194 0.42 14.17 33.68
C GLY A 194 0.33 13.60 35.10
N PRO A 195 1.40 13.68 35.92
CA PRO A 195 1.35 13.18 37.29
C PRO A 195 0.32 13.88 38.18
N ARG A 196 0.08 15.20 37.97
CA ARG A 196 -0.96 15.93 38.73
C ARG A 196 -2.38 15.45 38.43
N GLU A 197 -2.61 14.98 37.19
CA GLU A 197 -3.87 14.38 36.78
C GLU A 197 -3.94 12.87 37.02
N GLY A 198 -2.97 12.30 37.75
CA GLY A 198 -2.92 10.87 38.08
C GLY A 198 -2.55 9.97 36.93
N MET A 199 -2.02 10.53 35.83
CA MET A 199 -1.54 9.73 34.71
C MET A 199 -0.26 9.01 35.06
N THR A 200 -0.18 7.73 34.71
CA THR A 200 1.02 6.90 34.86
C THR A 200 1.49 6.43 33.49
N PHE A 201 2.79 6.31 33.33
CA PHE A 201 3.42 5.78 32.12
C PHE A 201 4.01 4.40 32.40
N ARG A 202 3.72 3.46 31.50
CA ARG A 202 4.27 2.11 31.54
C ARG A 202 4.67 1.70 30.10
N MET A 203 5.87 1.18 29.96
CA MET A 203 6.32 0.58 28.70
C MET A 203 6.07 -0.94 28.74
N THR A 204 5.42 -1.45 27.72
CA THR A 204 5.08 -2.86 27.63
C THR A 204 4.95 -3.28 26.17
N THR A 205 4.87 -4.58 25.92
CA THR A 205 4.50 -5.12 24.61
C THR A 205 3.02 -5.54 24.63
N LEU A 206 2.30 -5.29 23.54
CA LEU A 206 0.87 -5.63 23.46
C LEU A 206 0.61 -7.12 23.73
N ALA A 207 1.54 -7.99 23.31
CA ALA A 207 1.45 -9.44 23.53
C ALA A 207 1.52 -9.83 25.03
N ALA A 208 2.24 -9.04 25.84
CA ALA A 208 2.38 -9.28 27.28
C ALA A 208 1.18 -8.75 28.11
N GLU A 209 0.29 -7.96 27.48
CA GLU A 209 -0.83 -7.38 28.20
C GLU A 209 -1.99 -8.36 28.36
N PRO A 210 -2.72 -8.30 29.51
CA PRO A 210 -3.95 -9.04 29.70
C PRO A 210 -4.99 -8.72 28.62
N TRP A 211 -5.85 -9.68 28.34
CA TRP A 211 -6.91 -9.52 27.34
C TRP A 211 -7.76 -8.26 27.55
N GLY A 212 -8.13 -7.93 28.79
CA GLY A 212 -8.92 -6.73 29.09
C GLY A 212 -8.25 -5.43 28.68
N ILE A 213 -6.93 -5.29 28.88
CA ILE A 213 -6.17 -4.12 28.45
C ILE A 213 -6.11 -4.04 26.91
N ARG A 214 -5.90 -5.17 26.24
CA ARG A 214 -5.91 -5.21 24.78
C ARG A 214 -7.27 -4.80 24.19
N GLN A 215 -8.38 -5.19 24.82
CA GLN A 215 -9.72 -4.75 24.39
C GLN A 215 -9.95 -3.25 24.63
N GLN A 216 -9.48 -2.70 25.74
CA GLN A 216 -9.55 -1.26 25.99
C GLN A 216 -8.77 -0.46 24.94
N LEU A 217 -7.55 -0.89 24.61
CA LEU A 217 -6.74 -0.24 23.55
C LEU A 217 -7.43 -0.29 22.20
N ARG A 218 -8.04 -1.44 21.85
CA ARG A 218 -8.83 -1.58 20.62
C ARG A 218 -10.03 -0.64 20.61
N ALA A 219 -10.81 -0.59 21.69
CA ALA A 219 -11.98 0.28 21.78
C ALA A 219 -11.61 1.76 21.67
N ILE A 220 -10.48 2.19 22.24
CA ILE A 220 -9.96 3.55 22.09
C ILE A 220 -9.60 3.84 20.63
N SER A 221 -8.91 2.91 19.95
CA SER A 221 -8.56 3.05 18.54
C SER A 221 -9.80 3.14 17.65
N GLU A 222 -10.75 2.24 17.82
CA GLU A 222 -12.01 2.22 17.08
C GLU A 222 -12.84 3.50 17.30
N GLY A 223 -12.92 3.98 18.55
CA GLY A 223 -13.59 5.23 18.89
C GLY A 223 -12.94 6.43 18.19
N TRP A 224 -11.61 6.52 18.22
CA TRP A 224 -10.88 7.61 17.58
C TRP A 224 -11.04 7.61 16.04
N VAL A 225 -10.95 6.44 15.43
CA VAL A 225 -11.14 6.25 13.97
C VAL A 225 -12.58 6.64 13.58
N GLY A 226 -13.58 6.22 14.37
CA GLY A 226 -14.98 6.56 14.13
C GLY A 226 -15.23 8.07 14.19
N GLU A 227 -14.65 8.78 15.18
CA GLU A 227 -14.76 10.23 15.29
C GLU A 227 -14.12 10.97 14.11
N LYS A 228 -13.04 10.45 13.55
CA LYS A 228 -12.33 11.06 12.42
C LYS A 228 -12.93 10.71 11.08
N GLY A 229 -13.79 9.70 10.98
CA GLY A 229 -14.34 9.21 9.71
C GLY A 229 -13.27 8.66 8.76
N LEU A 230 -12.13 8.22 9.30
CA LEU A 230 -11.01 7.66 8.54
C LEU A 230 -11.08 6.14 8.53
N PRO A 231 -10.58 5.47 7.47
CA PRO A 231 -10.39 4.03 7.52
C PRO A 231 -9.30 3.68 8.54
N GLU A 232 -9.53 2.60 9.32
CA GLU A 232 -8.51 2.07 10.22
C GLU A 232 -7.33 1.53 9.40
N MET A 233 -6.11 1.96 9.74
CA MET A 233 -4.89 1.34 9.20
C MET A 233 -4.70 -0.02 9.87
N ARG A 234 -4.77 -1.08 9.07
CA ARG A 234 -4.58 -2.48 9.51
C ARG A 234 -3.29 -3.03 8.96
#